data_26a2d048746154eb04b70bdc83288b6d
#
_entry.id   26a2d048746154eb04b70bdc83288b6d
#
_cell.length_a   1.000
_cell.length_b   1.000
_cell.length_c   1.000
_cell.angle_alpha   90.00
_cell.angle_beta   90.00
_cell.angle_gamma   90.00
#
_symmetry.space_group_name_H-M   'P 1'
#
loop_
_entity.id
_entity.type
_entity.pdbx_description
1 polymer ?
#
loop_
_entity_poly.entity_id
_entity_poly.type
_entity_poly.pdbx_seq_one_letter_code
_entity_poly.pdbx_strand_id
1 'polypeptide(L)'
;MIVHPKNTKFDTNSMNLQMSRSVEYFISGIKSKATERNYLLFLEKFREYNHIRDYDSLLEIEPETVKEWIENLVFRDRKNGLAKSSINAKISAIKLFYDMNDIDINIRRARKMLPAEKKQGGGKPYTTKQLQEMLKCLNTRFSLPLKCAVLIMISSGCRVGFTESLRIKHIGEFEKNGLKSILIYGGEKMEYTSFINPETIKVYDQWIEYRKSKGEIVNENSWVIPQATDHRKPMGERVVQGGIRALIEDIDRGEKIGLRYETSITHGIRKRWNTIAKNTDGVNANKVEKMYDHNSQTHKLDTLYFKPTIDELFEEYEKFVDKLAVSEEAILEVELKNKNKQIESSEAEKDDKIRKLEARLVKMEEIAWGSAVKWA
;
A
#
# COMPACT_ATOMS: atom_id res chain seq x y z
N MET A 1 40.49 -1.09 11.64
CA MET A 1 40.01 -1.69 10.40
C MET A 1 38.88 -2.62 10.78
N ILE A 2 37.63 -2.17 10.62
CA ILE A 2 36.43 -3.00 10.90
C ILE A 2 35.98 -3.56 9.57
N VAL A 3 36.16 -4.87 9.42
CA VAL A 3 35.75 -5.61 8.22
C VAL A 3 34.23 -5.82 8.31
N HIS A 4 33.47 -5.16 7.41
CA HIS A 4 32.05 -5.45 7.24
C HIS A 4 31.90 -6.84 6.56
N PRO A 5 31.07 -7.74 7.07
CA PRO A 5 30.79 -9.00 6.38
C PRO A 5 30.00 -8.72 5.12
N LYS A 6 30.53 -9.20 3.99
CA LYS A 6 29.89 -9.17 2.66
C LYS A 6 28.51 -9.84 2.74
N ASN A 7 27.51 -9.16 2.17
CA ASN A 7 26.18 -9.73 1.90
C ASN A 7 26.31 -11.00 1.04
N THR A 8 26.27 -12.15 1.66
CA THR A 8 26.05 -13.42 0.95
C THR A 8 24.58 -13.46 0.53
N LYS A 9 24.34 -13.41 -0.78
CA LYS A 9 23.05 -13.73 -1.38
C LYS A 9 22.74 -15.17 -1.02
N PHE A 10 21.73 -15.37 -0.16
CA PHE A 10 21.17 -16.69 0.08
C PHE A 10 20.37 -17.11 -1.15
N ASP A 11 20.92 -18.04 -1.91
CA ASP A 11 20.27 -18.67 -3.05
C ASP A 11 19.38 -19.79 -2.48
N THR A 12 18.07 -19.55 -2.45
CA THR A 12 17.07 -20.52 -1.96
C THR A 12 16.94 -21.76 -2.85
N ASN A 13 17.62 -21.79 -3.99
CA ASN A 13 17.63 -22.92 -4.94
C ASN A 13 18.73 -23.96 -4.66
N SER A 14 19.64 -23.74 -3.74
CA SER A 14 20.73 -24.68 -3.42
C SER A 14 20.49 -25.54 -2.16
N MET A 15 19.35 -25.39 -1.50
CA MET A 15 18.95 -26.30 -0.41
C MET A 15 18.26 -27.54 -1.01
N ASN A 16 19.03 -28.50 -1.50
CA ASN A 16 18.62 -29.91 -1.49
C ASN A 16 18.58 -30.41 -0.03
N LEU A 17 17.71 -29.80 0.77
CA LEU A 17 17.28 -30.33 2.04
C LEU A 17 16.37 -31.51 1.70
N GLN A 18 16.80 -32.74 1.97
CA GLN A 18 15.87 -33.76 2.41
C GLN A 18 15.14 -33.11 3.61
N MET A 19 13.95 -32.54 3.34
CA MET A 19 13.18 -31.87 4.38
C MET A 19 12.84 -32.94 5.41
N SER A 20 13.38 -32.79 6.62
CA SER A 20 13.04 -33.71 7.69
C SER A 20 11.56 -33.53 8.04
N ARG A 21 10.93 -34.57 8.54
CA ARG A 21 9.51 -34.55 8.91
C ARG A 21 9.20 -33.45 9.93
N SER A 22 10.14 -33.11 10.77
CA SER A 22 10.03 -32.01 11.75
C SER A 22 9.86 -30.64 11.07
N VAL A 23 10.59 -30.38 9.99
CA VAL A 23 10.50 -29.15 9.20
C VAL A 23 9.21 -29.13 8.39
N GLU A 24 8.76 -30.27 7.85
CA GLU A 24 7.46 -30.34 7.15
C GLU A 24 6.30 -29.97 8.07
N TYR A 25 6.27 -30.50 9.30
CA TYR A 25 5.27 -30.11 10.31
C TYR A 25 5.34 -28.59 10.59
N PHE A 26 6.52 -28.06 10.84
CA PHE A 26 6.73 -26.65 11.09
C PHE A 26 6.19 -25.78 9.95
N ILE A 27 6.50 -26.09 8.69
CA ILE A 27 6.02 -25.36 7.51
C ILE A 27 4.50 -25.46 7.39
N SER A 28 3.90 -26.62 7.67
CA SER A 28 2.45 -26.81 7.60
C SER A 28 1.67 -25.89 8.57
N GLY A 29 2.29 -25.47 9.67
CA GLY A 29 1.74 -24.50 10.62
C GLY A 29 1.76 -23.05 10.10
N ILE A 30 2.40 -22.77 8.96
CA ILE A 30 2.61 -21.40 8.45
C ILE A 30 1.71 -21.13 7.24
N LYS A 31 0.93 -20.03 7.32
CA LYS A 31 -0.07 -19.70 6.29
C LYS A 31 0.46 -18.86 5.14
N SER A 32 1.59 -18.18 5.28
CA SER A 32 2.11 -17.28 4.25
C SER A 32 3.55 -17.58 3.89
N LYS A 33 3.89 -17.59 2.60
CA LYS A 33 5.24 -17.80 2.07
C LYS A 33 6.26 -16.78 2.61
N ALA A 34 5.84 -15.54 2.89
CA ALA A 34 6.71 -14.53 3.46
C ALA A 34 7.07 -14.84 4.93
N THR A 35 6.09 -15.32 5.72
CA THR A 35 6.31 -15.77 7.09
C THR A 35 7.17 -17.03 7.09
N GLU A 36 6.91 -17.99 6.22
CA GLU A 36 7.68 -19.21 6.05
C GLU A 36 9.17 -18.92 5.85
N ARG A 37 9.49 -18.08 4.87
CA ARG A 37 10.88 -17.68 4.59
C ARG A 37 11.56 -17.04 5.79
N ASN A 38 10.88 -16.15 6.50
CA ASN A 38 11.45 -15.47 7.66
C ASN A 38 11.61 -16.43 8.84
N TYR A 39 10.65 -17.31 9.07
CA TYR A 39 10.66 -18.25 10.16
C TYR A 39 11.70 -19.34 9.96
N LEU A 40 11.86 -19.85 8.75
CA LEU A 40 12.96 -20.78 8.41
C LEU A 40 14.32 -20.12 8.65
N LEU A 41 14.50 -18.85 8.22
CA LEU A 41 15.74 -18.12 8.47
C LEU A 41 16.01 -17.93 9.98
N PHE A 42 14.98 -17.67 10.78
CA PHE A 42 15.13 -17.49 12.22
C PHE A 42 15.46 -18.81 12.91
N LEU A 43 14.82 -19.89 12.51
CA LEU A 43 15.08 -21.23 13.03
C LEU A 43 16.50 -21.70 12.65
N GLU A 44 16.91 -21.47 11.40
CA GLU A 44 18.27 -21.80 10.93
C GLU A 44 19.32 -21.09 11.76
N LYS A 45 19.19 -19.76 11.92
CA LYS A 45 20.11 -18.98 12.75
C LYS A 45 20.12 -19.42 14.21
N PHE A 46 19.00 -19.87 14.73
CA PHE A 46 18.93 -20.41 16.10
C PHE A 46 19.67 -21.73 16.21
N ARG A 47 19.50 -22.63 15.24
CA ARG A 47 20.22 -23.90 15.14
C ARG A 47 21.74 -23.70 15.03
N GLU A 48 22.17 -22.84 14.08
CA GLU A 48 23.60 -22.53 13.87
C GLU A 48 24.24 -21.92 15.12
N TYR A 49 23.56 -20.98 15.77
CA TYR A 49 24.10 -20.30 16.97
C TYR A 49 24.32 -21.25 18.15
N ASN A 50 23.48 -22.27 18.29
CA ASN A 50 23.61 -23.27 19.32
C ASN A 50 24.41 -24.52 18.86
N HIS A 51 25.07 -24.46 17.70
CA HIS A 51 25.94 -25.51 17.16
C HIS A 51 25.25 -26.87 16.98
N ILE A 52 23.94 -26.86 16.65
CA ILE A 52 23.19 -28.08 16.41
C ILE A 52 23.33 -28.49 14.94
N ARG A 53 23.54 -29.78 14.69
CA ARG A 53 23.85 -30.34 13.38
C ARG A 53 22.70 -30.18 12.38
N ASP A 54 21.50 -30.55 12.78
CA ASP A 54 20.29 -30.55 11.95
C ASP A 54 19.03 -30.21 12.79
N TYR A 55 17.89 -30.11 12.12
CA TYR A 55 16.64 -29.70 12.78
C TYR A 55 16.06 -30.78 13.69
N ASP A 56 16.24 -32.07 13.34
CA ASP A 56 15.74 -33.18 14.17
C ASP A 56 16.51 -33.25 15.47
N SER A 57 17.81 -33.00 15.46
CA SER A 57 18.64 -32.89 16.66
C SER A 57 18.22 -31.74 17.61
N LEU A 58 17.49 -30.70 17.11
CA LEU A 58 16.89 -29.68 17.98
C LEU A 58 15.80 -30.28 18.89
N LEU A 59 15.07 -31.31 18.43
CA LEU A 59 13.99 -31.95 19.17
C LEU A 59 14.51 -32.89 20.27
N GLU A 60 15.77 -33.31 20.19
CA GLU A 60 16.43 -34.16 21.19
C GLU A 60 16.92 -33.34 22.40
N ILE A 61 16.91 -32.01 22.30
CA ILE A 61 17.38 -31.13 23.37
C ILE A 61 16.29 -30.94 24.43
N GLU A 62 16.68 -31.08 25.69
CA GLU A 62 15.79 -30.87 26.83
C GLU A 62 15.07 -29.50 26.77
N PRO A 63 13.74 -29.42 26.97
CA PRO A 63 12.96 -28.21 26.89
C PRO A 63 13.47 -27.03 27.74
N GLU A 64 14.02 -27.34 28.94
CA GLU A 64 14.61 -26.30 29.80
C GLU A 64 15.87 -25.70 29.18
N THR A 65 16.72 -26.49 28.52
CA THR A 65 17.91 -26.00 27.79
C THR A 65 17.48 -25.09 26.62
N VAL A 66 16.48 -25.47 25.84
CA VAL A 66 15.94 -24.68 24.76
C VAL A 66 15.38 -23.34 25.28
N LYS A 67 14.68 -23.33 26.40
CA LYS A 67 14.19 -22.16 27.09
C LYS A 67 15.32 -21.21 27.46
N GLU A 68 16.42 -21.71 28.04
CA GLU A 68 17.61 -20.92 28.35
C GLU A 68 18.22 -20.30 27.08
N TRP A 69 18.30 -21.05 26.00
CA TRP A 69 18.79 -20.52 24.70
C TRP A 69 17.91 -19.41 24.15
N ILE A 70 16.59 -19.52 24.30
CA ILE A 70 15.65 -18.46 23.90
C ILE A 70 15.85 -17.21 24.78
N GLU A 71 16.05 -17.36 26.08
CA GLU A 71 16.35 -16.25 27.00
C GLU A 71 17.69 -15.56 26.62
N ASN A 72 18.71 -16.35 26.33
CA ASN A 72 20.01 -15.85 25.85
C ASN A 72 19.90 -15.09 24.52
N LEU A 73 19.08 -15.60 23.58
CA LEU A 73 18.76 -14.90 22.34
C LEU A 73 18.15 -13.52 22.64
N VAL A 74 17.20 -13.44 23.57
CA VAL A 74 16.57 -12.17 23.97
C VAL A 74 17.60 -11.21 24.56
N PHE A 75 18.47 -11.66 25.47
CA PHE A 75 19.52 -10.83 26.05
C PHE A 75 20.46 -10.29 24.99
N ARG A 76 20.98 -11.14 24.11
CA ARG A 76 21.86 -10.77 23.01
C ARG A 76 21.23 -9.76 22.09
N ASP A 77 19.98 -10.01 21.64
CA ASP A 77 19.31 -9.19 20.65
C ASP A 77 18.88 -7.83 21.25
N ARG A 78 18.54 -7.78 22.55
CA ARG A 78 18.38 -6.50 23.30
C ARG A 78 19.66 -5.70 23.33
N LYS A 79 20.79 -6.34 23.66
CA LYS A 79 22.12 -5.68 23.70
C LYS A 79 22.47 -5.12 22.31
N ASN A 80 22.08 -5.81 21.25
CA ASN A 80 22.27 -5.36 19.87
C ASN A 80 21.24 -4.30 19.42
N GLY A 81 20.33 -3.87 20.30
CA GLY A 81 19.37 -2.80 20.00
C GLY A 81 18.20 -3.21 19.10
N LEU A 82 17.93 -4.51 18.94
CA LEU A 82 16.81 -4.99 18.12
C LEU A 82 15.47 -4.56 18.72
N ALA A 83 14.51 -4.24 17.84
CA ALA A 83 13.16 -3.87 18.24
C ALA A 83 12.41 -5.09 18.86
N LYS A 84 11.51 -4.81 19.81
CA LYS A 84 10.64 -5.80 20.46
C LYS A 84 9.97 -6.73 19.45
N SER A 85 9.37 -6.18 18.39
CA SER A 85 8.69 -6.96 17.35
C SER A 85 9.62 -7.95 16.63
N SER A 86 10.86 -7.54 16.35
CA SER A 86 11.85 -8.39 15.68
C SER A 86 12.29 -9.56 16.57
N ILE A 87 12.51 -9.31 17.87
CA ILE A 87 12.88 -10.36 18.83
C ILE A 87 11.71 -11.31 19.03
N ASN A 88 10.49 -10.77 19.19
CA ASN A 88 9.30 -11.59 19.36
C ASN A 88 9.00 -12.48 18.14
N ALA A 89 9.28 -12.00 16.91
CA ALA A 89 9.13 -12.83 15.72
C ALA A 89 10.08 -14.04 15.70
N LYS A 90 11.32 -13.87 16.17
CA LYS A 90 12.29 -14.99 16.32
C LYS A 90 11.81 -16.00 17.37
N ILE A 91 11.37 -15.53 18.53
CA ILE A 91 10.81 -16.39 19.58
C ILE A 91 9.60 -17.16 19.04
N SER A 92 8.72 -16.49 18.30
CA SER A 92 7.51 -17.11 17.75
C SER A 92 7.83 -18.19 16.71
N ALA A 93 8.89 -18.01 15.90
CA ALA A 93 9.34 -19.01 14.95
C ALA A 93 9.86 -20.26 15.67
N ILE A 94 10.71 -20.06 16.70
CA ILE A 94 11.26 -21.17 17.49
C ILE A 94 10.13 -21.92 18.22
N LYS A 95 9.25 -21.19 18.91
CA LYS A 95 8.10 -21.77 19.61
C LYS A 95 7.23 -22.60 18.67
N LEU A 96 6.90 -22.04 17.48
CA LEU A 96 6.09 -22.77 16.49
C LEU A 96 6.75 -24.08 16.05
N PHE A 97 8.08 -24.09 15.85
CA PHE A 97 8.79 -25.32 15.47
C PHE A 97 8.60 -26.43 16.52
N TYR A 98 8.76 -26.10 17.79
CA TYR A 98 8.57 -27.08 18.87
C TYR A 98 7.10 -27.47 19.04
N ASP A 99 6.16 -26.50 18.97
CA ASP A 99 4.72 -26.77 19.07
C ASP A 99 4.21 -27.71 17.97
N MET A 100 4.70 -27.55 16.75
CA MET A 100 4.32 -28.41 15.63
C MET A 100 4.94 -29.79 15.68
N ASN A 101 5.90 -29.99 16.57
CA ASN A 101 6.52 -31.29 16.87
C ASN A 101 6.15 -31.81 18.29
N ASP A 102 5.02 -31.37 18.84
CA ASP A 102 4.43 -31.80 20.11
C ASP A 102 5.33 -31.60 21.35
N ILE A 103 6.25 -30.62 21.29
CA ILE A 103 7.13 -30.26 22.42
C ILE A 103 6.74 -28.86 22.94
N ASP A 104 6.28 -28.80 24.19
CA ASP A 104 5.92 -27.52 24.83
C ASP A 104 7.14 -26.82 25.44
N ILE A 105 7.47 -25.64 24.94
CA ILE A 105 8.51 -24.76 25.50
C ILE A 105 7.86 -23.55 26.16
N ASN A 106 8.08 -23.39 27.47
CA ASN A 106 7.54 -22.24 28.21
C ASN A 106 8.32 -20.95 27.93
N ILE A 107 7.81 -20.12 27.05
CA ILE A 107 8.42 -18.83 26.64
C ILE A 107 7.89 -17.61 27.41
N ARG A 108 7.09 -17.78 28.46
CA ARG A 108 6.49 -16.65 29.21
C ARG A 108 7.54 -15.69 29.76
N ARG A 109 8.62 -16.22 30.34
CA ARG A 109 9.72 -15.43 30.89
C ARG A 109 10.45 -14.67 29.80
N ALA A 110 10.83 -15.33 28.70
CA ALA A 110 11.47 -14.70 27.55
C ALA A 110 10.64 -13.54 26.98
N ARG A 111 9.31 -13.71 26.88
CA ARG A 111 8.41 -12.61 26.44
C ARG A 111 8.35 -11.43 27.42
N LYS A 112 8.44 -11.67 28.74
CA LYS A 112 8.52 -10.59 29.75
C LYS A 112 9.87 -9.83 29.68
N MET A 113 10.92 -10.49 29.20
CA MET A 113 12.25 -9.87 29.03
C MET A 113 12.37 -9.00 27.77
N LEU A 114 11.39 -8.98 26.88
CA LEU A 114 11.41 -8.16 25.67
C LEU A 114 11.58 -6.66 26.04
N PRO A 115 12.33 -5.89 25.21
CA PRO A 115 12.50 -4.47 25.47
C PRO A 115 11.17 -3.71 25.36
N ALA A 116 11.08 -2.58 26.05
CA ALA A 116 9.96 -1.65 25.85
C ALA A 116 9.91 -1.18 24.39
N GLU A 117 8.71 -0.91 23.90
CA GLU A 117 8.54 -0.34 22.57
C GLU A 117 9.10 1.07 22.53
N LYS A 118 10.05 1.30 21.63
CA LYS A 118 10.57 2.63 21.37
C LYS A 118 9.85 3.24 20.19
N LYS A 119 9.58 4.55 20.24
CA LYS A 119 9.08 5.31 19.09
C LYS A 119 10.04 5.10 17.92
N GLN A 120 9.49 4.76 16.77
CA GLN A 120 10.25 4.58 15.53
C GLN A 120 9.71 5.55 14.46
N GLY A 121 10.56 5.93 13.52
CA GLY A 121 10.17 6.69 12.34
C GLY A 121 9.18 5.91 11.45
N GLY A 122 8.79 6.53 10.33
CA GLY A 122 7.83 5.97 9.36
C GLY A 122 6.37 6.31 9.68
N GLY A 123 6.14 7.19 10.66
CA GLY A 123 4.80 7.64 11.08
C GLY A 123 4.19 8.73 10.21
N LYS A 124 4.99 9.56 9.56
CA LYS A 124 4.52 10.71 8.79
C LYS A 124 4.09 10.35 7.36
N PRO A 125 3.03 10.99 6.81
CA PRO A 125 2.70 10.95 5.39
C PRO A 125 3.70 11.79 4.58
N TYR A 126 3.80 11.54 3.28
CA TYR A 126 4.48 12.47 2.35
C TYR A 126 3.68 13.75 2.18
N THR A 127 4.39 14.87 2.02
CA THR A 127 3.85 16.13 1.50
C THR A 127 3.76 16.08 -0.02
N THR A 128 2.95 16.96 -0.62
CA THR A 128 2.87 17.09 -2.09
C THR A 128 4.24 17.43 -2.68
N LYS A 129 4.99 18.36 -2.05
CA LYS A 129 6.33 18.75 -2.50
C LYS A 129 7.32 17.57 -2.54
N GLN A 130 7.36 16.75 -1.48
CA GLN A 130 8.21 15.55 -1.45
C GLN A 130 7.85 14.54 -2.55
N LEU A 131 6.55 14.37 -2.86
CA LEU A 131 6.12 13.51 -3.95
C LEU A 131 6.44 14.11 -5.33
N GLN A 132 6.36 15.43 -5.51
CA GLN A 132 6.82 16.10 -6.73
C GLN A 132 8.32 15.87 -6.96
N GLU A 133 9.13 16.01 -5.94
CA GLU A 133 10.57 15.71 -6.00
C GLU A 133 10.79 14.23 -6.36
N MET A 134 10.06 13.31 -5.75
CA MET A 134 10.10 11.88 -6.08
C MET A 134 9.76 11.62 -7.55
N LEU A 135 8.68 12.21 -8.08
CA LEU A 135 8.29 12.05 -9.47
C LEU A 135 9.29 12.65 -10.45
N LYS A 136 9.98 13.73 -10.07
CA LYS A 136 11.09 14.31 -10.85
C LYS A 136 12.28 13.33 -10.95
N CYS A 137 12.64 12.66 -9.86
CA CYS A 137 13.67 11.61 -9.87
C CYS A 137 13.26 10.39 -10.72
N LEU A 138 11.96 10.11 -10.83
CA LEU A 138 11.39 9.01 -11.61
C LEU A 138 11.07 9.39 -13.07
N ASN A 139 11.64 10.48 -13.59
CA ASN A 139 11.29 10.99 -14.92
C ASN A 139 12.24 10.53 -16.04
N THR A 140 12.73 9.31 -15.95
CA THR A 140 13.55 8.69 -17.00
C THR A 140 12.82 7.50 -17.63
N ARG A 141 13.22 7.12 -18.86
CA ARG A 141 12.66 5.94 -19.54
C ARG A 141 12.83 4.66 -18.71
N PHE A 142 13.95 4.52 -18.02
CA PHE A 142 14.24 3.34 -17.19
C PHE A 142 13.46 3.30 -15.88
N SER A 143 13.01 4.46 -15.38
CA SER A 143 12.21 4.57 -14.16
C SER A 143 10.69 4.56 -14.41
N LEU A 144 10.24 4.52 -15.67
CA LEU A 144 8.82 4.58 -16.02
C LEU A 144 7.95 3.51 -15.31
N PRO A 145 8.36 2.23 -15.20
CA PRO A 145 7.59 1.25 -14.42
C PRO A 145 7.52 1.60 -12.93
N LEU A 146 8.58 2.18 -12.35
CA LEU A 146 8.57 2.63 -10.96
C LEU A 146 7.69 3.86 -10.78
N LYS A 147 7.71 4.81 -11.74
CA LYS A 147 6.81 5.97 -11.76
C LYS A 147 5.35 5.53 -11.80
N CYS A 148 5.02 4.59 -12.69
CA CYS A 148 3.69 4.00 -12.77
C CYS A 148 3.27 3.35 -11.43
N ALA A 149 4.14 2.55 -10.82
CA ALA A 149 3.88 1.94 -9.52
C ALA A 149 3.67 2.97 -8.40
N VAL A 150 4.46 4.03 -8.36
CA VAL A 150 4.33 5.12 -7.37
C VAL A 150 3.01 5.86 -7.54
N LEU A 151 2.63 6.21 -8.78
CA LEU A 151 1.36 6.91 -9.05
C LEU A 151 0.14 6.02 -8.75
N ILE A 152 0.19 4.72 -9.05
CA ILE A 152 -0.85 3.78 -8.61
C ILE A 152 -1.00 3.81 -7.08
N MET A 153 0.12 3.76 -6.33
CA MET A 153 0.06 3.85 -4.86
C MET A 153 -0.45 5.21 -4.36
N ILE A 154 -0.10 6.31 -5.02
CA ILE A 154 -0.58 7.66 -4.66
C ILE A 154 -2.09 7.76 -4.87
N SER A 155 -2.59 7.23 -5.97
CA SER A 155 -3.98 7.33 -6.36
C SER A 155 -4.88 6.36 -5.59
N SER A 156 -4.47 5.10 -5.44
CA SER A 156 -5.31 4.04 -4.85
C SER A 156 -5.05 3.77 -3.36
N GLY A 157 -3.97 4.31 -2.78
CA GLY A 157 -3.57 4.01 -1.40
C GLY A 157 -3.10 2.57 -1.17
N CYS A 158 -2.90 1.76 -2.21
CA CYS A 158 -2.55 0.36 -2.09
C CYS A 158 -1.14 0.14 -1.47
N ARG A 159 -0.89 -1.06 -0.96
CA ARG A 159 0.45 -1.48 -0.52
C ARG A 159 1.31 -1.81 -1.73
N VAL A 160 2.62 -1.63 -1.64
CA VAL A 160 3.57 -1.92 -2.74
C VAL A 160 3.52 -3.37 -3.22
N GLY A 161 3.08 -4.33 -2.39
CA GLY A 161 2.86 -5.72 -2.77
C GLY A 161 1.84 -5.92 -3.90
N PHE A 162 1.05 -4.91 -4.24
CA PHE A 162 0.15 -4.96 -5.39
C PHE A 162 0.85 -5.33 -6.69
N THR A 163 2.12 -5.00 -6.82
CA THR A 163 2.92 -5.29 -8.02
C THR A 163 3.03 -6.79 -8.31
N GLU A 164 2.90 -7.63 -7.28
CA GLU A 164 2.97 -9.08 -7.40
C GLU A 164 1.61 -9.74 -7.76
N SER A 165 0.50 -8.96 -7.76
CA SER A 165 -0.85 -9.48 -8.03
C SER A 165 -1.57 -8.77 -9.18
N LEU A 166 -1.20 -7.49 -9.49
CA LEU A 166 -1.94 -6.67 -10.43
C LEU A 166 -1.68 -7.04 -11.90
N ARG A 167 -2.76 -7.38 -12.59
CA ARG A 167 -2.78 -7.62 -14.04
C ARG A 167 -3.57 -6.53 -14.76
N ILE A 168 -3.39 -6.42 -16.09
CA ILE A 168 -4.07 -5.40 -16.90
C ILE A 168 -5.58 -5.52 -16.78
N LYS A 169 -6.16 -6.72 -16.80
CA LYS A 169 -7.60 -6.97 -16.63
C LYS A 169 -8.18 -6.44 -15.30
N HIS A 170 -7.35 -6.15 -14.32
CA HIS A 170 -7.77 -5.62 -13.03
C HIS A 170 -7.91 -4.08 -13.02
N ILE A 171 -7.69 -3.42 -14.16
CA ILE A 171 -7.80 -1.97 -14.30
C ILE A 171 -8.89 -1.62 -15.30
N GLY A 172 -9.86 -0.78 -14.89
CA GLY A 172 -10.86 -0.22 -15.79
C GLY A 172 -12.10 -1.09 -15.99
N GLU A 173 -12.37 -2.07 -15.13
CA GLU A 173 -13.68 -2.78 -15.13
C GLU A 173 -14.84 -1.81 -14.91
N PHE A 174 -14.60 -0.74 -14.13
CA PHE A 174 -15.49 0.38 -13.95
C PHE A 174 -14.73 1.67 -14.31
N GLU A 175 -15.31 2.49 -15.22
CA GLU A 175 -14.75 3.79 -15.64
C GLU A 175 -15.85 4.85 -15.66
N LYS A 176 -15.60 5.98 -14.98
CA LYS A 176 -16.53 7.10 -14.91
C LYS A 176 -15.76 8.39 -14.60
N ASN A 177 -16.16 9.50 -15.21
CA ASN A 177 -15.59 10.83 -14.97
C ASN A 177 -14.04 10.90 -15.12
N GLY A 178 -13.45 10.08 -16.01
CA GLY A 178 -12.00 10.02 -16.22
C GLY A 178 -11.25 9.27 -15.11
N LEU A 179 -11.95 8.55 -14.23
CA LEU A 179 -11.38 7.69 -13.20
C LEU A 179 -11.59 6.24 -13.59
N LYS A 180 -10.64 5.37 -13.25
CA LYS A 180 -10.75 3.91 -13.48
C LYS A 180 -10.68 3.16 -12.16
N SER A 181 -11.48 2.09 -12.05
CA SER A 181 -11.33 1.15 -10.94
C SER A 181 -10.04 0.36 -11.06
N ILE A 182 -9.54 -0.09 -9.92
CA ILE A 182 -8.41 -0.99 -9.82
C ILE A 182 -8.71 -2.07 -8.78
N LEU A 183 -8.66 -3.33 -9.21
CA LEU A 183 -8.85 -4.49 -8.34
C LEU A 183 -7.49 -4.94 -7.79
N ILE A 184 -7.27 -4.73 -6.52
CA ILE A 184 -6.03 -5.08 -5.82
C ILE A 184 -6.16 -6.47 -5.21
N TYR A 185 -5.14 -7.31 -5.38
CA TYR A 185 -5.09 -8.70 -4.93
C TYR A 185 -6.23 -9.57 -5.51
N GLY A 186 -6.62 -9.32 -6.78
CA GLY A 186 -7.71 -10.02 -7.45
C GLY A 186 -7.59 -11.55 -7.36
N GLY A 187 -8.64 -12.20 -6.84
CA GLY A 187 -8.69 -13.63 -6.57
C GLY A 187 -8.04 -14.07 -5.25
N GLU A 188 -7.53 -13.14 -4.45
CA GLU A 188 -6.95 -13.44 -3.13
C GLU A 188 -7.93 -13.08 -2.00
N LYS A 189 -7.70 -13.64 -0.80
CA LYS A 189 -8.52 -13.33 0.39
C LYS A 189 -8.52 -11.84 0.77
N MET A 190 -7.48 -11.11 0.37
CA MET A 190 -7.30 -9.69 0.64
C MET A 190 -7.72 -8.79 -0.53
N GLU A 191 -8.54 -9.30 -1.43
CA GLU A 191 -9.07 -8.58 -2.58
C GLU A 191 -9.90 -7.36 -2.15
N TYR A 192 -9.67 -6.23 -2.82
CA TYR A 192 -10.48 -5.02 -2.66
C TYR A 192 -10.39 -4.14 -3.90
N THR A 193 -11.42 -3.30 -4.09
CA THR A 193 -11.46 -2.31 -5.16
C THR A 193 -11.09 -0.93 -4.67
N SER A 194 -10.24 -0.24 -5.41
CA SER A 194 -9.91 1.17 -5.27
C SER A 194 -10.00 1.86 -6.64
N PHE A 195 -9.50 3.08 -6.76
CA PHE A 195 -9.56 3.83 -8.02
C PHE A 195 -8.23 4.52 -8.32
N ILE A 196 -8.03 4.87 -9.60
CA ILE A 196 -6.89 5.64 -10.08
C ILE A 196 -7.37 6.89 -10.82
N ASN A 197 -6.64 7.99 -10.60
CA ASN A 197 -6.93 9.32 -11.13
C ASN A 197 -6.33 9.52 -12.54
N PRO A 198 -6.72 10.59 -13.26
CA PRO A 198 -6.25 10.86 -14.62
C PRO A 198 -4.72 10.94 -14.75
N GLU A 199 -4.03 11.53 -13.78
CA GLU A 199 -2.56 11.59 -13.74
C GLU A 199 -1.93 10.19 -13.77
N THR A 200 -2.48 9.27 -12.99
CA THR A 200 -2.03 7.87 -12.95
C THR A 200 -2.35 7.13 -14.23
N ILE A 201 -3.56 7.33 -14.79
CA ILE A 201 -4.01 6.71 -16.04
C ILE A 201 -3.09 7.12 -17.18
N LYS A 202 -2.76 8.41 -17.31
CA LYS A 202 -1.85 8.95 -18.33
C LYS A 202 -0.48 8.24 -18.31
N VAL A 203 0.12 8.06 -17.13
CA VAL A 203 1.42 7.39 -17.00
C VAL A 203 1.30 5.88 -17.19
N TYR A 204 0.20 5.28 -16.76
CA TYR A 204 -0.09 3.87 -17.04
C TYR A 204 -0.19 3.60 -18.54
N ASP A 205 -0.94 4.40 -19.28
CA ASP A 205 -1.08 4.28 -20.73
C ASP A 205 0.26 4.47 -21.44
N GLN A 206 1.06 5.46 -21.05
CA GLN A 206 2.43 5.67 -21.55
C GLN A 206 3.32 4.44 -21.30
N TRP A 207 3.20 3.81 -20.14
CA TRP A 207 3.93 2.60 -19.80
C TRP A 207 3.52 1.42 -20.67
N ILE A 208 2.24 1.20 -20.89
CA ILE A 208 1.72 0.13 -21.76
C ILE A 208 2.19 0.34 -23.22
N GLU A 209 2.07 1.56 -23.75
CA GLU A 209 2.54 1.89 -25.10
C GLU A 209 4.07 1.71 -25.24
N TYR A 210 4.84 2.09 -24.23
CA TYR A 210 6.28 1.85 -24.22
C TYR A 210 6.61 0.35 -24.31
N ARG A 211 5.90 -0.51 -23.58
CA ARG A 211 6.09 -1.97 -23.64
C ARG A 211 5.77 -2.52 -25.02
N LYS A 212 4.64 -2.11 -25.60
CA LYS A 212 4.26 -2.51 -26.98
C LYS A 212 5.29 -2.04 -28.01
N SER A 213 5.80 -0.80 -27.88
CA SER A 213 6.84 -0.27 -28.78
C SER A 213 8.17 -1.04 -28.70
N LYS A 214 8.39 -1.80 -27.62
CA LYS A 214 9.53 -2.72 -27.43
C LYS A 214 9.26 -4.13 -27.91
N GLY A 215 8.11 -4.38 -28.55
CA GLY A 215 7.73 -5.68 -29.12
C GLY A 215 7.12 -6.64 -28.10
N GLU A 216 6.75 -6.16 -26.89
CA GLU A 216 6.07 -7.00 -25.92
C GLU A 216 4.59 -7.20 -26.34
N ILE A 217 4.13 -8.47 -26.33
CA ILE A 217 2.72 -8.80 -26.51
C ILE A 217 2.00 -8.58 -25.18
N VAL A 218 1.39 -7.42 -25.07
CA VAL A 218 0.65 -7.01 -23.85
C VAL A 218 -0.82 -7.36 -24.03
N ASN A 219 -1.35 -8.18 -23.12
CA ASN A 219 -2.77 -8.60 -23.08
C ASN A 219 -3.35 -8.45 -21.68
N GLU A 220 -4.62 -8.75 -21.50
CA GLU A 220 -5.37 -8.63 -20.24
C GLU A 220 -4.73 -9.40 -19.07
N ASN A 221 -4.06 -10.52 -19.33
CA ASN A 221 -3.39 -11.34 -18.31
C ASN A 221 -1.94 -10.92 -18.04
N SER A 222 -1.40 -9.96 -18.79
CA SER A 222 -0.06 -9.42 -18.56
C SER A 222 0.01 -8.68 -17.22
N TRP A 223 1.16 -8.77 -16.56
CA TRP A 223 1.42 -7.99 -15.34
C TRP A 223 1.48 -6.50 -15.65
N VAL A 224 0.94 -5.67 -14.78
CA VAL A 224 1.06 -4.21 -14.92
C VAL A 224 2.51 -3.76 -14.74
N ILE A 225 3.19 -4.32 -13.74
CA ILE A 225 4.62 -4.04 -13.49
C ILE A 225 5.41 -5.36 -13.58
N PRO A 226 5.81 -5.80 -14.79
CA PRO A 226 6.60 -7.01 -14.96
C PRO A 226 8.08 -6.81 -14.61
N GLN A 227 8.82 -7.91 -14.44
CA GLN A 227 10.27 -7.88 -14.36
C GLN A 227 10.87 -7.45 -15.72
N ALA A 228 11.94 -6.67 -15.68
CA ALA A 228 12.63 -6.22 -16.90
C ALA A 228 13.26 -7.37 -17.70
N THR A 229 13.65 -8.44 -17.03
CA THR A 229 14.32 -9.61 -17.64
C THR A 229 13.37 -10.73 -18.06
N ASP A 230 12.17 -10.79 -17.47
CA ASP A 230 11.14 -11.80 -17.79
C ASP A 230 9.75 -11.21 -17.56
N HIS A 231 9.12 -10.73 -18.61
CA HIS A 231 7.81 -10.08 -18.56
C HIS A 231 6.66 -11.02 -18.15
N ARG A 232 6.90 -12.34 -18.10
CA ARG A 232 5.94 -13.33 -17.60
C ARG A 232 5.88 -13.36 -16.07
N LYS A 233 6.80 -12.67 -15.40
CA LYS A 233 6.86 -12.57 -13.93
C LYS A 233 6.61 -11.14 -13.46
N PRO A 234 5.94 -10.95 -12.33
CA PRO A 234 5.75 -9.62 -11.76
C PRO A 234 7.07 -9.09 -11.17
N MET A 235 7.22 -7.78 -11.14
CA MET A 235 8.31 -7.16 -10.37
C MET A 235 8.01 -7.28 -8.88
N GLY A 236 8.87 -7.97 -8.15
CA GLY A 236 8.68 -8.22 -6.73
C GLY A 236 8.73 -6.95 -5.88
N GLU A 237 7.98 -6.92 -4.80
CA GLU A 237 7.88 -5.80 -3.86
C GLU A 237 9.25 -5.24 -3.44
N ARG A 238 10.21 -6.12 -3.11
CA ARG A 238 11.56 -5.71 -2.68
C ARG A 238 12.34 -5.00 -3.78
N VAL A 239 12.14 -5.40 -5.04
CA VAL A 239 12.78 -4.78 -6.21
C VAL A 239 12.22 -3.38 -6.40
N VAL A 240 10.90 -3.22 -6.35
CA VAL A 240 10.23 -1.91 -6.45
C VAL A 240 10.67 -0.98 -5.32
N GLN A 241 10.64 -1.45 -4.07
CA GLN A 241 11.09 -0.65 -2.92
C GLN A 241 12.57 -0.27 -3.02
N GLY A 242 13.42 -1.19 -3.46
CA GLY A 242 14.85 -0.95 -3.66
C GLY A 242 15.11 0.06 -4.76
N GLY A 243 14.41 -0.07 -5.90
CA GLY A 243 14.51 0.87 -7.01
C GLY A 243 14.05 2.28 -6.64
N ILE A 244 12.89 2.40 -5.97
CA ILE A 244 12.43 3.70 -5.45
C ILE A 244 13.46 4.28 -4.47
N ARG A 245 13.96 3.49 -3.52
CA ARG A 245 14.94 3.93 -2.52
C ARG A 245 16.20 4.51 -3.15
N ALA A 246 16.74 3.83 -4.16
CA ALA A 246 17.95 4.27 -4.86
C ALA A 246 17.76 5.61 -5.59
N LEU A 247 16.55 5.86 -6.11
CA LEU A 247 16.25 7.09 -6.86
C LEU A 247 15.87 8.27 -5.97
N ILE A 248 15.44 8.03 -4.73
CA ILE A 248 15.00 9.09 -3.79
C ILE A 248 15.93 9.26 -2.59
N GLU A 249 17.19 8.86 -2.72
CA GLU A 249 18.13 8.92 -1.61
C GLU A 249 18.30 10.34 -1.07
N ASP A 250 18.32 11.33 -1.96
CA ASP A 250 18.50 12.75 -1.66
C ASP A 250 17.20 13.47 -1.24
N ILE A 251 16.05 12.80 -1.27
CA ILE A 251 14.79 13.43 -0.86
C ILE A 251 14.72 13.49 0.67
N ASP A 252 14.47 14.68 1.19
CA ASP A 252 14.25 14.87 2.62
C ASP A 252 12.99 14.13 3.09
N ARG A 253 13.19 13.14 3.92
CA ARG A 253 12.14 12.32 4.54
C ARG A 253 12.02 12.57 6.05
N GLY A 254 12.54 13.69 6.51
CA GLY A 254 12.62 14.05 7.91
C GLY A 254 13.74 13.33 8.66
N GLU A 255 13.77 13.50 9.97
CA GLU A 255 14.80 12.92 10.82
C GLU A 255 14.72 11.40 10.90
N LYS A 256 15.86 10.78 11.15
CA LYS A 256 15.93 9.34 11.38
C LYS A 256 15.68 9.03 12.85
N ILE A 257 14.51 8.45 13.14
CA ILE A 257 14.14 8.01 14.49
C ILE A 257 14.36 6.50 14.59
N GLY A 258 15.38 6.10 15.33
CA GLY A 258 15.85 4.71 15.36
C GLY A 258 16.46 4.29 14.01
N LEU A 259 15.92 3.24 13.41
CA LEU A 259 16.38 2.72 12.10
C LEU A 259 15.57 3.27 10.91
N ARG A 260 14.60 4.15 11.11
CA ARG A 260 13.66 4.60 10.09
C ARG A 260 13.56 6.12 10.04
N TYR A 261 13.50 6.67 8.84
CA TYR A 261 13.14 8.07 8.64
C TYR A 261 11.70 8.33 9.10
N GLU A 262 11.35 9.56 9.42
CA GLU A 262 10.00 9.95 9.81
C GLU A 262 8.97 9.57 8.75
N THR A 263 9.31 9.70 7.46
CA THR A 263 8.49 9.26 6.34
C THR A 263 9.08 8.00 5.71
N SER A 264 8.33 6.90 5.70
CA SER A 264 8.75 5.65 5.08
C SER A 264 8.53 5.66 3.57
N ILE A 265 9.37 4.93 2.81
CA ILE A 265 9.40 4.99 1.33
C ILE A 265 8.01 4.75 0.72
N THR A 266 7.40 3.62 0.94
CA THR A 266 6.12 3.26 0.32
C THR A 266 4.95 3.45 1.28
N HIS A 267 5.12 3.16 2.57
CA HIS A 267 4.07 3.37 3.56
C HIS A 267 3.73 4.85 3.78
N GLY A 268 4.67 5.78 3.56
CA GLY A 268 4.41 7.21 3.60
C GLY A 268 3.37 7.66 2.55
N ILE A 269 3.41 7.04 1.36
CA ILE A 269 2.42 7.28 0.28
C ILE A 269 1.02 6.84 0.73
N ARG A 270 0.89 5.60 1.22
CA ARG A 270 -0.37 5.07 1.72
C ARG A 270 -0.93 5.89 2.90
N LYS A 271 -0.06 6.38 3.78
CA LYS A 271 -0.47 7.28 4.88
C LYS A 271 -1.01 8.60 4.37
N ARG A 272 -0.38 9.19 3.33
CA ARG A 272 -0.89 10.40 2.69
C ARG A 272 -2.30 10.18 2.14
N TRP A 273 -2.51 9.12 1.38
CA TRP A 273 -3.81 8.79 0.83
C TRP A 273 -4.88 8.69 1.92
N ASN A 274 -4.62 7.89 2.96
CA ASN A 274 -5.55 7.71 4.08
C ASN A 274 -5.80 9.01 4.86
N THR A 275 -4.77 9.83 5.06
CA THR A 275 -4.89 11.13 5.74
C THR A 275 -5.74 12.11 4.93
N ILE A 276 -5.53 12.19 3.61
CA ILE A 276 -6.34 13.04 2.72
C ILE A 276 -7.78 12.56 2.72
N ALA A 277 -8.03 11.26 2.50
CA ALA A 277 -9.37 10.71 2.46
C ALA A 277 -10.15 11.00 3.75
N LYS A 278 -9.55 10.71 4.92
CA LYS A 278 -10.22 10.87 6.22
C LYS A 278 -10.36 12.30 6.70
N ASN A 279 -9.52 13.23 6.21
CA ASN A 279 -9.60 14.66 6.53
C ASN A 279 -10.43 15.45 5.51
N THR A 280 -11.06 14.78 4.55
CA THR A 280 -11.96 15.45 3.61
C THR A 280 -13.38 15.40 4.17
N ASP A 281 -14.02 16.58 4.27
CA ASP A 281 -15.37 16.72 4.79
C ASP A 281 -16.38 15.90 3.96
N GLY A 282 -17.34 15.30 4.64
CA GLY A 282 -18.38 14.50 4.03
C GLY A 282 -17.92 13.11 3.52
N VAL A 283 -16.70 12.70 3.82
CA VAL A 283 -16.18 11.36 3.46
C VAL A 283 -16.56 10.34 4.54
N ASN A 284 -17.10 9.20 4.10
CA ASN A 284 -17.41 8.08 4.97
C ASN A 284 -16.16 7.22 5.24
N ALA A 285 -15.63 7.30 6.45
CA ALA A 285 -14.43 6.58 6.85
C ALA A 285 -14.53 5.05 6.66
N ASN A 286 -15.72 4.45 6.81
CA ASN A 286 -15.91 3.00 6.62
C ASN A 286 -15.78 2.60 5.15
N LYS A 287 -16.29 3.42 4.21
CA LYS A 287 -16.09 3.20 2.78
C LYS A 287 -14.61 3.37 2.40
N VAL A 288 -13.91 4.34 3.00
CA VAL A 288 -12.46 4.52 2.83
C VAL A 288 -11.70 3.27 3.28
N GLU A 289 -12.02 2.69 4.44
CA GLU A 289 -11.37 1.46 4.92
C GLU A 289 -11.54 0.28 3.94
N LYS A 290 -12.68 0.21 3.23
CA LYS A 290 -12.91 -0.81 2.18
C LYS A 290 -12.03 -0.60 0.96
N MET A 291 -11.78 0.65 0.56
CA MET A 291 -10.98 0.97 -0.62
C MET A 291 -9.47 0.74 -0.43
N TYR A 292 -8.99 0.44 0.77
CA TYR A 292 -7.56 0.22 0.97
C TYR A 292 -7.20 -0.96 1.90
N ASP A 293 -8.17 -1.84 2.16
CA ASP A 293 -8.02 -3.06 2.99
C ASP A 293 -7.31 -2.78 4.32
N HIS A 294 -7.89 -1.94 5.13
CA HIS A 294 -7.43 -1.70 6.49
C HIS A 294 -8.36 -2.35 7.49
N ASN A 295 -7.99 -3.54 7.95
CA ASN A 295 -8.71 -4.24 9.02
C ASN A 295 -8.38 -3.58 10.36
N SER A 296 -9.12 -2.54 10.74
CA SER A 296 -9.05 -2.04 12.11
C SER A 296 -9.72 -3.04 13.05
N GLN A 297 -9.18 -3.20 14.25
CA GLN A 297 -9.77 -4.11 15.26
C GLN A 297 -11.22 -3.72 15.61
N THR A 298 -11.57 -2.45 15.44
CA THR A 298 -12.90 -1.88 15.72
C THR A 298 -13.95 -2.30 14.68
N HIS A 299 -13.54 -2.69 13.47
CA HIS A 299 -14.45 -2.97 12.34
C HIS A 299 -14.46 -4.43 11.88
N LYS A 300 -13.99 -5.39 12.69
CA LYS A 300 -13.97 -6.80 12.29
C LYS A 300 -15.36 -7.36 11.96
N LEU A 301 -16.40 -6.90 12.66
CA LEU A 301 -17.78 -7.29 12.38
C LEU A 301 -18.31 -6.59 11.13
N ASP A 302 -17.99 -5.32 10.89
CA ASP A 302 -18.40 -4.56 9.71
C ASP A 302 -17.85 -5.14 8.40
N THR A 303 -16.70 -5.84 8.43
CA THR A 303 -16.15 -6.45 7.23
C THR A 303 -17.04 -7.53 6.62
N LEU A 304 -17.86 -8.18 7.41
CA LEU A 304 -18.78 -9.24 6.97
C LEU A 304 -20.11 -8.69 6.47
N TYR A 305 -20.63 -7.64 7.10
CA TYR A 305 -21.98 -7.11 6.87
C TYR A 305 -22.01 -5.88 5.96
N PHE A 306 -20.98 -5.03 6.01
CA PHE A 306 -20.91 -3.82 5.19
C PHE A 306 -20.21 -4.10 3.86
N LYS A 307 -21.00 -4.20 2.78
CA LYS A 307 -20.54 -4.46 1.40
C LYS A 307 -21.03 -3.34 0.48
N PRO A 308 -20.34 -2.20 0.46
CA PRO A 308 -20.70 -1.12 -0.45
C PRO A 308 -20.53 -1.55 -1.91
N THR A 309 -21.38 -1.05 -2.78
CA THR A 309 -21.25 -1.24 -4.24
C THR A 309 -20.07 -0.44 -4.78
N ILE A 310 -19.63 -0.75 -6.01
CA ILE A 310 -18.54 -0.01 -6.66
C ILE A 310 -18.92 1.46 -6.90
N ASP A 311 -20.17 1.74 -7.23
CA ASP A 311 -20.67 3.11 -7.39
C ASP A 311 -20.61 3.89 -6.07
N GLU A 312 -21.01 3.29 -4.96
CA GLU A 312 -20.91 3.91 -3.63
C GLU A 312 -19.46 4.17 -3.20
N LEU A 313 -18.53 3.31 -3.56
CA LEU A 313 -17.10 3.53 -3.33
C LEU A 313 -16.56 4.62 -4.24
N PHE A 314 -17.02 4.66 -5.49
CA PHE A 314 -16.65 5.68 -6.47
C PHE A 314 -17.09 7.08 -6.03
N GLU A 315 -18.37 7.25 -5.63
CA GLU A 315 -18.88 8.51 -5.11
C GLU A 315 -18.08 9.01 -3.89
N GLU A 316 -17.62 8.09 -3.07
CA GLU A 316 -16.81 8.43 -1.93
C GLU A 316 -15.40 8.85 -2.33
N TYR A 317 -14.80 8.17 -3.32
CA TYR A 317 -13.49 8.51 -3.85
C TYR A 317 -13.46 9.86 -4.57
N GLU A 318 -14.52 10.21 -5.32
CA GLU A 318 -14.66 11.50 -6.00
C GLU A 318 -14.54 12.71 -5.06
N LYS A 319 -14.94 12.57 -3.79
CA LYS A 319 -14.88 13.67 -2.82
C LYS A 319 -13.47 14.13 -2.49
N PHE A 320 -12.47 13.27 -2.66
CA PHE A 320 -11.09 13.59 -2.28
C PHE A 320 -10.03 13.36 -3.38
N VAL A 321 -10.41 12.80 -4.53
CA VAL A 321 -9.46 12.46 -5.60
C VAL A 321 -8.65 13.66 -6.08
N ASP A 322 -9.26 14.83 -6.20
CA ASP A 322 -8.60 16.07 -6.64
C ASP A 322 -7.42 16.46 -5.72
N LYS A 323 -7.51 16.16 -4.42
CA LYS A 323 -6.43 16.39 -3.43
C LYS A 323 -5.28 15.38 -3.53
N LEU A 324 -5.44 14.32 -4.32
CA LEU A 324 -4.39 13.32 -4.56
C LEU A 324 -3.45 13.71 -5.69
N ALA A 325 -3.79 14.67 -6.53
CA ALA A 325 -2.94 15.19 -7.61
C ALA A 325 -1.58 15.64 -7.06
N VAL A 326 -0.51 15.31 -7.79
CA VAL A 326 0.87 15.57 -7.35
C VAL A 326 1.65 16.38 -8.35
N SER A 327 1.66 16.05 -9.65
CA SER A 327 2.38 16.85 -10.65
C SER A 327 1.78 18.25 -10.78
N GLU A 328 2.62 19.22 -11.12
CA GLU A 328 2.17 20.61 -11.34
C GLU A 328 1.08 20.66 -12.43
N GLU A 329 1.23 19.85 -13.49
CA GLU A 329 0.26 19.73 -14.57
C GLU A 329 -1.09 19.23 -14.03
N ALA A 330 -1.10 18.12 -13.27
CA ALA A 330 -2.33 17.55 -12.71
C ALA A 330 -3.03 18.51 -11.72
N ILE A 331 -2.27 19.24 -10.92
CA ILE A 331 -2.82 20.25 -10.00
C ILE A 331 -3.48 21.38 -10.78
N LEU A 332 -2.84 21.90 -11.84
CA LEU A 332 -3.41 22.93 -12.67
C LEU A 332 -4.66 22.47 -13.43
N GLU A 333 -4.68 21.22 -13.91
CA GLU A 333 -5.87 20.61 -14.52
C GLU A 333 -7.05 20.56 -13.54
N VAL A 334 -6.80 20.17 -12.29
CA VAL A 334 -7.82 20.16 -11.23
C VAL A 334 -8.32 21.57 -10.92
N GLU A 335 -7.42 22.56 -10.80
CA GLU A 335 -7.79 23.95 -10.55
C GLU A 335 -8.65 24.51 -11.70
N LEU A 336 -8.27 24.23 -12.96
CA LEU A 336 -9.03 24.64 -14.13
C LEU A 336 -10.44 24.02 -14.14
N LYS A 337 -10.51 22.70 -13.89
CA LYS A 337 -11.80 22.00 -13.78
C LYS A 337 -12.71 22.61 -12.71
N ASN A 338 -12.15 22.95 -11.56
CA ASN A 338 -12.91 23.54 -10.46
C ASN A 338 -13.36 24.96 -10.77
N LYS A 339 -12.53 25.78 -11.43
CA LYS A 339 -12.93 27.11 -11.91
C LYS A 339 -14.04 27.02 -12.94
N ASN A 340 -13.95 26.12 -13.92
CA ASN A 340 -15.00 25.95 -14.94
C ASN A 340 -16.33 25.55 -14.29
N LYS A 341 -16.35 24.63 -13.31
CA LYS A 341 -17.57 24.29 -12.56
C LYS A 341 -18.15 25.51 -11.82
N GLN A 342 -17.30 26.35 -11.24
CA GLN A 342 -17.76 27.59 -10.57
C GLN A 342 -18.38 28.58 -11.56
N ILE A 343 -17.79 28.73 -12.76
CA ILE A 343 -18.34 29.60 -13.84
C ILE A 343 -19.70 29.04 -14.25
N GLU A 344 -19.81 27.75 -14.58
CA GLU A 344 -21.06 27.11 -15.00
C GLU A 344 -22.16 27.27 -13.94
N SER A 345 -21.84 27.09 -12.66
CA SER A 345 -22.81 27.29 -11.58
C SER A 345 -23.26 28.74 -11.45
N SER A 346 -22.33 29.70 -11.60
CA SER A 346 -22.64 31.12 -11.55
C SER A 346 -23.49 31.58 -12.78
N GLU A 347 -23.24 31.02 -13.96
CA GLU A 347 -24.05 31.28 -15.16
C GLU A 347 -25.45 30.70 -14.99
N ALA A 348 -25.61 29.48 -14.50
CA ALA A 348 -26.92 28.88 -14.21
C ALA A 348 -27.73 29.70 -13.19
N GLU A 349 -27.07 30.21 -12.13
CA GLU A 349 -27.74 31.13 -11.17
C GLU A 349 -28.17 32.45 -11.81
N LYS A 350 -27.37 33.03 -12.72
CA LYS A 350 -27.74 34.25 -13.46
C LYS A 350 -28.91 34.00 -14.36
N ASP A 351 -28.91 32.91 -15.12
CA ASP A 351 -30.01 32.53 -16.02
C ASP A 351 -31.32 32.31 -15.25
N ASP A 352 -31.27 31.67 -14.08
CA ASP A 352 -32.45 31.51 -13.23
C ASP A 352 -32.98 32.87 -12.70
N LYS A 353 -32.08 33.79 -12.35
CA LYS A 353 -32.47 35.17 -11.96
C LYS A 353 -33.07 35.92 -13.11
N ILE A 354 -32.48 35.85 -14.32
CA ILE A 354 -33.01 36.48 -15.52
C ILE A 354 -34.42 35.94 -15.79
N ARG A 355 -34.63 34.64 -15.82
CA ARG A 355 -35.95 34.02 -16.03
C ARG A 355 -36.98 34.49 -15.00
N LYS A 356 -36.60 34.61 -13.71
CA LYS A 356 -37.48 35.14 -12.67
C LYS A 356 -37.84 36.61 -12.87
N LEU A 357 -36.88 37.41 -13.34
CA LEU A 357 -37.13 38.84 -13.65
C LEU A 357 -38.03 39.01 -14.86
N GLU A 358 -37.83 38.24 -15.92
CA GLU A 358 -38.68 38.23 -17.12
C GLU A 358 -40.12 37.83 -16.77
N ALA A 359 -40.32 36.79 -15.97
CA ALA A 359 -41.65 36.38 -15.51
C ALA A 359 -42.34 37.49 -14.65
N ARG A 360 -41.57 38.27 -13.88
CA ARG A 360 -42.11 39.42 -13.13
C ARG A 360 -42.47 40.58 -14.06
N LEU A 361 -41.66 40.87 -15.06
CA LEU A 361 -41.93 41.89 -16.07
C LEU A 361 -43.23 41.59 -16.82
N VAL A 362 -43.41 40.38 -17.32
CA VAL A 362 -44.66 39.96 -18.00
C VAL A 362 -45.89 40.18 -17.11
N LYS A 363 -45.82 39.81 -15.82
CA LYS A 363 -46.93 40.05 -14.85
C LYS A 363 -47.18 41.54 -14.63
N MET A 364 -46.14 42.38 -14.60
CA MET A 364 -46.30 43.81 -14.44
C MET A 364 -46.94 44.46 -15.69
N GLU A 365 -46.57 44.01 -16.88
CA GLU A 365 -47.17 44.40 -18.13
C GLU A 365 -48.63 43.99 -18.22
N GLU A 366 -48.99 42.79 -17.84
CA GLU A 366 -50.41 42.33 -17.76
C GLU A 366 -51.22 43.19 -16.81
N ILE A 367 -50.69 43.58 -15.66
CA ILE A 367 -51.35 44.45 -14.69
C ILE A 367 -51.53 45.88 -15.24
N ALA A 368 -50.50 46.40 -15.91
CA ALA A 368 -50.50 47.71 -16.52
C ALA A 368 -51.56 47.80 -17.67
N TRP A 369 -51.61 46.77 -18.54
CA TRP A 369 -52.61 46.66 -19.59
C TRP A 369 -54.03 46.50 -19.03
N GLY A 370 -54.23 45.66 -18.02
CA GLY A 370 -55.51 45.45 -17.37
C GLY A 370 -56.05 46.68 -16.62
N SER A 371 -55.16 47.59 -16.18
CA SER A 371 -55.55 48.86 -15.61
C SER A 371 -55.85 49.90 -16.66
N ALA A 372 -55.16 49.90 -17.82
CA ALA A 372 -55.43 50.87 -18.96
C ALA A 372 -56.80 50.58 -19.61
N VAL A 373 -57.23 49.33 -19.70
CA VAL A 373 -58.54 48.95 -20.28
C VAL A 373 -59.72 49.32 -19.37
N LYS A 374 -59.55 49.61 -18.09
CA LYS A 374 -60.58 50.01 -17.11
C LYS A 374 -60.87 51.54 -17.19
N TRP A 375 -60.09 52.31 -17.92
CA TRP A 375 -60.22 53.77 -18.05
C TRP A 375 -60.54 54.23 -19.47
N ALA A 376 -60.75 53.35 -20.43
CA ALA A 376 -61.28 53.57 -21.75
C ALA A 376 -62.74 53.11 -21.84
#